data_8d227a75e80c84c87baf085fa3931d05
#
_entry.id   8d227a75e80c84c87baf085fa3931d05
#
_cell.length_a   1.000
_cell.length_b   1.000
_cell.length_c   1.000
_cell.angle_alpha   90.00
_cell.angle_beta   90.00
_cell.angle_gamma   90.00
#
_symmetry.space_group_name_H-M   'P 1'
#
loop_
_entity.id
_entity.type
_entity.pdbx_description
1 polymer ?
#
loop_
_entity_poly.entity_id
_entity_poly.type
_entity_poly.pdbx_seq_one_letter_code
_entity_poly.pdbx_strand_id
1 'polypeptide(L)'
;MPTLHYIFDPLCGWCYGAAPLVEAARAVPGLTVAFHGGGMMTGSNRRHITSAWRGYVLPYDRRIEQLSGQPFGDAYINGLLNDTTAMLDSEPPITAILAAEVLAGKGLDMLQRVQRAHYVDGLRIADLPVLVTLAQELGMDGTAFQTEYARQAGAATQRHIDASRALLAQVGGQGFPTFVLDDGSGKLSVIDIGGFLGLPAKLQAQLGGVCDAQGCAL
;
A
#
# COMPACT_ATOMS: atom_id res chain seq x y z
N MET A 1 -18.67 -2.39 13.69
CA MET A 1 -17.96 -1.12 13.43
C MET A 1 -17.61 -1.08 11.95
N PRO A 2 -17.76 0.06 11.30
CA PRO A 2 -17.38 0.16 9.89
C PRO A 2 -15.88 -0.05 9.68
N THR A 3 -15.56 -0.70 8.56
CA THR A 3 -14.17 -0.98 8.17
C THR A 3 -13.94 -0.56 6.73
N LEU A 4 -12.90 0.22 6.49
CA LEU A 4 -12.42 0.50 5.16
C LEU A 4 -11.33 -0.52 4.80
N HIS A 5 -11.63 -1.39 3.85
CA HIS A 5 -10.65 -2.31 3.29
C HIS A 5 -9.88 -1.61 2.17
N TYR A 6 -8.57 -1.48 2.34
CA TYR A 6 -7.66 -0.93 1.35
C TYR A 6 -6.88 -2.05 0.69
N ILE A 7 -7.23 -2.38 -0.56
CA ILE A 7 -6.58 -3.41 -1.36
C ILE A 7 -5.55 -2.74 -2.25
N PHE A 8 -4.28 -3.09 -2.09
CA PHE A 8 -3.16 -2.37 -2.68
C PHE A 8 -2.02 -3.28 -3.14
N ASP A 9 -1.05 -2.68 -3.81
CA ASP A 9 0.28 -3.26 -3.99
C ASP A 9 1.35 -2.21 -3.70
N PRO A 10 2.47 -2.56 -3.01
CA PRO A 10 3.54 -1.60 -2.70
C PRO A 10 4.21 -0.99 -3.93
N LEU A 11 4.23 -1.73 -5.06
CA LEU A 11 4.82 -1.32 -6.34
C LEU A 11 3.79 -0.71 -7.30
N CYS A 12 2.57 -0.43 -6.84
CA CYS A 12 1.54 0.22 -7.62
C CYS A 12 1.61 1.75 -7.44
N GLY A 13 1.97 2.49 -8.49
CA GLY A 13 2.06 3.97 -8.44
C GLY A 13 0.74 4.63 -8.05
N TRP A 14 -0.41 4.12 -8.52
CA TRP A 14 -1.72 4.63 -8.11
C TRP A 14 -2.02 4.39 -6.62
N CYS A 15 -1.49 3.29 -6.04
CA CYS A 15 -1.58 3.05 -4.60
C CYS A 15 -0.73 4.07 -3.81
N TYR A 16 0.46 4.43 -4.33
CA TYR A 16 1.26 5.51 -3.76
C TYR A 16 0.53 6.86 -3.87
N GLY A 17 -0.06 7.17 -5.02
CA GLY A 17 -0.89 8.37 -5.19
C GLY A 17 -2.10 8.44 -4.24
N ALA A 18 -2.64 7.28 -3.85
CA ALA A 18 -3.76 7.18 -2.91
C ALA A 18 -3.35 7.20 -1.43
N ALA A 19 -2.06 7.20 -1.09
CA ALA A 19 -1.60 7.18 0.30
C ALA A 19 -2.20 8.30 1.18
N PRO A 20 -2.35 9.58 0.72
CA PRO A 20 -3.02 10.60 1.50
C PRO A 20 -4.50 10.31 1.80
N LEU A 21 -5.17 9.54 0.95
CA LEU A 21 -6.56 9.11 1.17
C LEU A 21 -6.64 8.07 2.30
N VAL A 22 -5.65 7.17 2.37
CA VAL A 22 -5.55 6.19 3.46
C VAL A 22 -5.33 6.88 4.79
N GLU A 23 -4.43 7.87 4.85
CA GLU A 23 -4.19 8.66 6.06
C GLU A 23 -5.44 9.44 6.49
N ALA A 24 -6.15 10.04 5.54
CA ALA A 24 -7.41 10.72 5.81
C ALA A 24 -8.47 9.76 6.38
N ALA A 25 -8.55 8.53 5.87
CA ALA A 25 -9.45 7.51 6.40
C ALA A 25 -9.07 7.04 7.82
N ARG A 26 -7.76 6.88 8.09
CA ARG A 26 -7.26 6.55 9.44
C ARG A 26 -7.62 7.60 10.49
N ALA A 27 -7.77 8.85 10.08
CA ALA A 27 -8.13 9.96 10.96
C ALA A 27 -9.66 10.05 11.22
N VAL A 28 -10.49 9.20 10.62
CA VAL A 28 -11.94 9.19 10.86
C VAL A 28 -12.24 8.44 12.16
N PRO A 29 -12.82 9.09 13.19
CA PRO A 29 -13.18 8.42 14.42
C PRO A 29 -14.15 7.25 14.19
N GLY A 30 -13.90 6.12 14.84
CA GLY A 30 -14.77 4.92 14.75
C GLY A 30 -14.65 4.13 13.44
N LEU A 31 -13.80 4.54 12.51
CA LEU A 31 -13.50 3.77 11.29
C LEU A 31 -12.21 2.97 11.47
N THR A 32 -12.25 1.68 11.19
CA THR A 32 -11.05 0.85 11.09
C THR A 32 -10.56 0.84 9.64
N VAL A 33 -9.25 0.94 9.42
CA VAL A 33 -8.65 0.74 8.09
C VAL A 33 -7.91 -0.60 8.08
N ALA A 34 -8.44 -1.56 7.33
CA ALA A 34 -7.82 -2.86 7.11
C ALA A 34 -7.07 -2.88 5.78
N PHE A 35 -5.83 -3.33 5.79
CA PHE A 35 -4.98 -3.36 4.60
C PHE A 35 -4.87 -4.76 3.99
N HIS A 36 -4.80 -4.83 2.65
CA HIS A 36 -4.79 -6.06 1.88
C HIS A 36 -3.78 -5.97 0.73
N GLY A 37 -2.59 -6.54 0.92
CA GLY A 37 -1.54 -6.57 -0.10
C GLY A 37 -1.83 -7.62 -1.18
N GLY A 38 -2.05 -7.19 -2.42
CA GLY A 38 -2.51 -8.06 -3.50
C GLY A 38 -1.42 -8.72 -4.34
N GLY A 39 -0.13 -8.34 -4.18
CA GLY A 39 0.98 -9.03 -4.81
C GLY A 39 1.00 -8.93 -6.35
N MET A 40 0.96 -7.71 -6.89
CA MET A 40 0.94 -7.47 -8.34
C MET A 40 2.16 -8.07 -9.05
N MET A 41 3.34 -7.89 -8.46
CA MET A 41 4.63 -8.36 -8.98
C MET A 41 5.15 -9.55 -8.17
N THR A 42 4.39 -10.66 -8.11
CA THR A 42 4.81 -11.89 -7.40
C THR A 42 4.91 -13.07 -8.34
N GLY A 43 5.66 -14.09 -7.94
CA GLY A 43 5.81 -15.35 -8.71
C GLY A 43 6.38 -15.07 -10.11
N SER A 44 5.68 -15.51 -11.15
CA SER A 44 6.06 -15.32 -12.56
C SER A 44 5.93 -13.86 -13.05
N ASN A 45 5.25 -12.98 -12.29
CA ASN A 45 5.10 -11.57 -12.63
C ASN A 45 6.27 -10.71 -12.15
N ARG A 46 7.18 -11.25 -11.34
CA ARG A 46 8.43 -10.57 -10.96
C ARG A 46 9.25 -10.24 -12.20
N ARG A 47 9.90 -9.10 -12.18
CA ARG A 47 10.72 -8.67 -13.31
C ARG A 47 11.84 -7.73 -12.89
N HIS A 48 12.91 -7.72 -13.65
CA HIS A 48 13.90 -6.66 -13.56
C HIS A 48 13.39 -5.38 -14.21
N ILE A 49 13.88 -4.25 -13.71
CA ILE A 49 13.66 -2.95 -14.38
C ILE A 49 14.37 -2.97 -15.73
N THR A 50 13.67 -2.47 -16.74
CA THR A 50 14.19 -2.32 -18.11
C THR A 50 13.88 -0.92 -18.63
N SER A 51 14.56 -0.47 -19.69
CA SER A 51 14.24 0.79 -20.36
C SER A 51 12.79 0.82 -20.87
N ALA A 52 12.26 -0.31 -21.32
CA ALA A 52 10.85 -0.44 -21.72
C ALA A 52 9.92 -0.25 -20.53
N TRP A 53 10.23 -0.85 -19.37
CA TRP A 53 9.46 -0.64 -18.15
C TRP A 53 9.48 0.82 -17.70
N ARG A 54 10.67 1.45 -17.68
CA ARG A 54 10.82 2.87 -17.37
C ARG A 54 9.98 3.73 -18.31
N GLY A 55 10.05 3.49 -19.62
CA GLY A 55 9.24 4.22 -20.59
C GLY A 55 7.74 4.04 -20.40
N TYR A 56 7.31 2.86 -19.92
CA TYR A 56 5.92 2.57 -19.64
C TYR A 56 5.42 3.30 -18.39
N VAL A 57 6.16 3.28 -17.27
CA VAL A 57 5.66 3.83 -15.99
C VAL A 57 5.73 5.36 -15.92
N LEU A 58 6.75 6.01 -16.47
CA LEU A 58 6.97 7.46 -16.33
C LEU A 58 5.78 8.34 -16.71
N PRO A 59 5.03 8.09 -17.81
CA PRO A 59 3.84 8.89 -18.14
C PRO A 59 2.74 8.76 -17.08
N TYR A 60 2.58 7.56 -16.51
CA TYR A 60 1.60 7.32 -15.43
C TYR A 60 2.03 7.98 -14.13
N ASP A 61 3.31 7.88 -13.75
CA ASP A 61 3.86 8.50 -12.55
C ASP A 61 3.68 10.02 -12.56
N ARG A 62 3.95 10.67 -13.70
CA ARG A 62 3.69 12.11 -13.88
C ARG A 62 2.21 12.46 -13.72
N ARG A 63 1.32 11.62 -14.25
CA ARG A 63 -0.12 11.83 -14.11
C ARG A 63 -0.57 11.64 -12.66
N ILE A 64 -0.04 10.64 -11.96
CA ILE A 64 -0.31 10.39 -10.54
C ILE A 64 0.15 11.59 -9.71
N GLU A 65 1.36 12.09 -9.93
CA GLU A 65 1.88 13.28 -9.25
C GLU A 65 0.97 14.49 -9.45
N GLN A 66 0.55 14.75 -10.69
CA GLN A 66 -0.35 15.87 -11.01
C GLN A 66 -1.72 15.76 -10.30
N LEU A 67 -2.27 14.55 -10.19
CA LEU A 67 -3.60 14.33 -9.61
C LEU A 67 -3.58 14.22 -8.09
N SER A 68 -2.54 13.63 -7.52
CA SER A 68 -2.46 13.32 -6.09
C SER A 68 -1.61 14.29 -5.28
N GLY A 69 -0.70 15.01 -5.94
CA GLY A 69 0.32 15.84 -5.28
C GLY A 69 1.47 15.03 -4.67
N GLN A 70 1.49 13.70 -4.83
CA GLN A 70 2.56 12.84 -4.32
C GLN A 70 3.81 12.94 -5.21
N PRO A 71 4.98 13.32 -4.65
CA PRO A 71 6.18 13.54 -5.46
C PRO A 71 6.83 12.22 -5.91
N PHE A 72 7.37 12.20 -7.12
CA PHE A 72 8.29 11.16 -7.58
C PHE A 72 9.70 11.73 -7.61
N GLY A 73 10.59 11.16 -6.76
CA GLY A 73 11.93 11.70 -6.54
C GLY A 73 12.89 11.46 -7.70
N ASP A 74 13.92 12.31 -7.81
CA ASP A 74 14.97 12.16 -8.81
C ASP A 74 15.74 10.84 -8.65
N ALA A 75 15.95 10.40 -7.40
CA ALA A 75 16.57 9.11 -7.08
C ALA A 75 15.78 7.92 -7.63
N TYR A 76 14.45 8.01 -7.70
CA TYR A 76 13.62 7.02 -8.37
C TYR A 76 13.70 7.16 -9.90
N ILE A 77 13.43 8.35 -10.43
CA ILE A 77 13.30 8.60 -11.88
C ILE A 77 14.61 8.37 -12.62
N ASN A 78 15.71 8.92 -12.11
CA ASN A 78 17.02 8.91 -12.75
C ASN A 78 18.00 7.90 -12.11
N GLY A 79 17.68 7.38 -10.92
CA GLY A 79 18.43 6.34 -10.24
C GLY A 79 17.80 4.97 -10.45
N LEU A 80 16.82 4.61 -9.62
CA LEU A 80 16.25 3.25 -9.55
C LEU A 80 15.68 2.77 -10.89
N LEU A 81 14.94 3.61 -11.61
CA LEU A 81 14.35 3.24 -12.91
C LEU A 81 15.38 3.01 -14.02
N ASN A 82 16.66 3.35 -13.81
CA ASN A 82 17.77 3.01 -14.70
C ASN A 82 18.60 1.81 -14.20
N ASP A 83 18.27 1.27 -13.05
CA ASP A 83 18.98 0.13 -12.46
C ASP A 83 18.39 -1.20 -12.98
N THR A 84 18.98 -1.72 -14.04
CA THR A 84 18.54 -2.97 -14.67
C THR A 84 18.80 -4.22 -13.82
N THR A 85 19.53 -4.10 -12.71
CA THR A 85 19.75 -5.19 -11.76
C THR A 85 18.71 -5.20 -10.63
N ALA A 86 17.92 -4.14 -10.49
CA ALA A 86 16.86 -4.07 -9.50
C ALA A 86 15.67 -4.98 -9.87
N MET A 87 15.22 -5.75 -8.90
CA MET A 87 14.05 -6.64 -9.04
C MET A 87 12.79 -5.93 -8.53
N LEU A 88 11.75 -5.94 -9.33
CA LEU A 88 10.40 -5.61 -8.89
C LEU A 88 9.72 -6.90 -8.40
N ASP A 89 9.58 -6.99 -7.08
CA ASP A 89 8.94 -8.08 -6.36
C ASP A 89 8.09 -7.51 -5.23
N SER A 90 6.78 -7.77 -5.25
CA SER A 90 5.85 -7.28 -4.23
C SER A 90 5.86 -8.10 -2.95
N GLU A 91 6.35 -9.36 -2.99
CA GLU A 91 6.30 -10.26 -1.83
C GLU A 91 7.14 -9.74 -0.66
N PRO A 92 8.44 -9.35 -0.82
CA PRO A 92 9.25 -8.87 0.29
C PRO A 92 8.67 -7.64 1.00
N PRO A 93 8.22 -6.57 0.32
CA PRO A 93 7.62 -5.43 1.00
C PRO A 93 6.26 -5.76 1.64
N ILE A 94 5.43 -6.65 1.08
CA ILE A 94 4.20 -7.12 1.74
C ILE A 94 4.55 -7.88 3.01
N THR A 95 5.55 -8.78 2.97
CA THR A 95 6.05 -9.49 4.15
C THR A 95 6.49 -8.52 5.24
N ALA A 96 7.20 -7.45 4.87
CA ALA A 96 7.64 -6.41 5.80
C ALA A 96 6.47 -5.66 6.46
N ILE A 97 5.42 -5.37 5.70
CA ILE A 97 4.20 -4.74 6.20
C ILE A 97 3.49 -5.64 7.22
N LEU A 98 3.39 -6.94 6.93
CA LEU A 98 2.82 -7.93 7.85
C LEU A 98 3.64 -8.07 9.14
N ALA A 99 4.97 -8.10 9.02
CA ALA A 99 5.86 -8.15 10.18
C ALA A 99 5.72 -6.90 11.06
N ALA A 100 5.65 -5.72 10.46
CA ALA A 100 5.46 -4.45 11.18
C ALA A 100 4.09 -4.40 11.90
N GLU A 101 3.04 -4.95 11.27
CA GLU A 101 1.71 -5.05 11.89
C GLU A 101 1.74 -5.94 13.12
N VAL A 102 2.32 -7.15 13.02
CA VAL A 102 2.38 -8.10 14.14
C VAL A 102 3.21 -7.55 15.30
N LEU A 103 4.34 -6.90 15.00
CA LEU A 103 5.25 -6.40 16.04
C LEU A 103 4.74 -5.15 16.76
N ALA A 104 4.09 -4.25 16.04
CA ALA A 104 3.87 -2.90 16.56
C ALA A 104 2.53 -2.27 16.11
N GLY A 105 1.66 -2.95 15.38
CA GLY A 105 0.46 -2.37 14.77
C GLY A 105 0.78 -1.29 13.74
N LYS A 106 1.96 -1.38 13.09
CA LYS A 106 2.50 -0.36 12.17
C LYS A 106 2.49 -0.80 10.70
N GLY A 107 1.55 -1.67 10.30
CA GLY A 107 1.50 -2.15 8.92
C GLY A 107 1.29 -1.04 7.91
N LEU A 108 0.33 -0.14 8.14
CA LEU A 108 0.09 1.00 7.24
C LEU A 108 1.23 2.03 7.26
N ASP A 109 1.87 2.26 8.41
CA ASP A 109 3.04 3.14 8.50
C ASP A 109 4.24 2.55 7.72
N MET A 110 4.42 1.22 7.80
CA MET A 110 5.43 0.52 7.02
C MET A 110 5.14 0.57 5.53
N LEU A 111 3.88 0.42 5.11
CA LEU A 111 3.48 0.59 3.72
C LEU A 111 3.84 1.99 3.20
N GLN A 112 3.47 3.04 3.95
CA GLN A 112 3.76 4.43 3.58
C GLN A 112 5.28 4.66 3.45
N ARG A 113 6.05 4.15 4.42
CA ARG A 113 7.52 4.30 4.39
C ARG A 113 8.16 3.53 3.23
N VAL A 114 7.70 2.31 2.95
CA VAL A 114 8.13 1.48 1.81
C VAL A 114 7.82 2.18 0.48
N GLN A 115 6.62 2.72 0.31
CA GLN A 115 6.27 3.45 -0.91
C GLN A 115 7.13 4.71 -1.09
N ARG A 116 7.38 5.48 -0.02
CA ARG A 116 8.30 6.62 -0.08
C ARG A 116 9.72 6.18 -0.43
N ALA A 117 10.21 5.08 0.16
CA ALA A 117 11.53 4.51 -0.14
C ALA A 117 11.66 4.19 -1.64
N HIS A 118 10.64 3.62 -2.24
CA HIS A 118 10.63 3.27 -3.66
C HIS A 118 10.51 4.52 -4.56
N TYR A 119 9.42 5.29 -4.40
CA TYR A 119 9.03 6.34 -5.33
C TYR A 119 9.76 7.68 -5.12
N VAL A 120 10.33 7.93 -3.94
CA VAL A 120 11.07 9.17 -3.66
C VAL A 120 12.55 8.90 -3.49
N ASP A 121 12.90 7.98 -2.58
CA ASP A 121 14.28 7.73 -2.18
C ASP A 121 15.01 6.80 -3.18
N GLY A 122 14.30 6.18 -4.13
CA GLY A 122 14.86 5.31 -5.17
C GLY A 122 15.48 4.02 -4.63
N LEU A 123 14.96 3.49 -3.53
CA LEU A 123 15.51 2.30 -2.86
C LEU A 123 14.90 1.01 -3.43
N ARG A 124 15.68 -0.06 -3.41
CA ARG A 124 15.25 -1.42 -3.80
C ARG A 124 14.47 -2.06 -2.66
N ILE A 125 13.16 -1.88 -2.65
CA ILE A 125 12.28 -2.38 -1.58
C ILE A 125 12.06 -3.91 -1.61
N ALA A 126 12.61 -4.62 -2.58
CA ALA A 126 12.68 -6.08 -2.56
C ALA A 126 13.84 -6.60 -1.68
N ASP A 127 14.80 -5.74 -1.31
CA ASP A 127 16.00 -6.12 -0.56
C ASP A 127 15.74 -6.06 0.93
N LEU A 128 15.87 -7.19 1.64
CA LEU A 128 15.64 -7.27 3.08
C LEU A 128 16.44 -6.25 3.92
N PRO A 129 17.73 -5.97 3.64
CA PRO A 129 18.47 -4.95 4.38
C PRO A 129 17.82 -3.55 4.32
N VAL A 130 17.23 -3.20 3.17
CA VAL A 130 16.47 -1.94 3.01
C VAL A 130 15.26 -1.97 3.93
N LEU A 131 14.46 -3.03 3.87
CA LEU A 131 13.24 -3.17 4.68
C LEU A 131 13.52 -3.13 6.19
N VAL A 132 14.64 -3.72 6.64
CA VAL A 132 15.10 -3.66 8.05
C VAL A 132 15.41 -2.22 8.45
N THR A 133 16.11 -1.46 7.59
CA THR A 133 16.41 -0.05 7.85
C THR A 133 15.12 0.76 7.97
N LEU A 134 14.15 0.55 7.07
CA LEU A 134 12.86 1.25 7.12
C LEU A 134 12.08 0.92 8.41
N ALA A 135 12.13 -0.33 8.87
CA ALA A 135 11.50 -0.73 10.13
C ALA A 135 12.16 -0.06 11.34
N GLN A 136 13.49 0.07 11.33
CA GLN A 136 14.25 0.78 12.38
C GLN A 136 13.91 2.28 12.39
N GLU A 137 13.76 2.92 11.26
CA GLU A 137 13.30 4.32 11.15
C GLU A 137 11.90 4.52 11.75
N LEU A 138 11.06 3.50 11.72
CA LEU A 138 9.75 3.47 12.39
C LEU A 138 9.82 3.09 13.88
N GLY A 139 11.04 2.95 14.44
CA GLY A 139 11.27 2.67 15.85
C GLY A 139 11.15 1.19 16.24
N MET A 140 11.17 0.26 15.29
CA MET A 140 11.20 -1.17 15.58
C MET A 140 12.64 -1.66 15.79
N ASP A 141 12.81 -2.66 16.67
CA ASP A 141 14.10 -3.35 16.79
C ASP A 141 14.40 -4.17 15.55
N GLY A 142 15.57 -3.96 14.94
CA GLY A 142 15.93 -4.60 13.67
C GLY A 142 16.03 -6.12 13.75
N THR A 143 16.47 -6.68 14.90
CA THR A 143 16.58 -8.13 15.10
C THR A 143 15.20 -8.77 15.28
N ALA A 144 14.35 -8.14 16.09
CA ALA A 144 12.96 -8.58 16.27
C ALA A 144 12.21 -8.51 14.94
N PHE A 145 12.40 -7.44 14.14
CA PHE A 145 11.79 -7.30 12.83
C PHE A 145 12.25 -8.40 11.86
N GLN A 146 13.55 -8.70 11.78
CA GLN A 146 14.06 -9.78 10.92
C GLN A 146 13.49 -11.14 11.33
N THR A 147 13.37 -11.39 12.64
CA THR A 147 12.78 -12.63 13.15
C THR A 147 11.32 -12.75 12.74
N GLU A 148 10.53 -11.70 12.91
CA GLU A 148 9.12 -11.73 12.51
C GLU A 148 8.95 -11.76 10.98
N TYR A 149 9.78 -11.01 10.24
CA TYR A 149 9.81 -11.07 8.79
C TYR A 149 10.01 -12.51 8.31
N ALA A 150 10.95 -13.26 8.90
CA ALA A 150 11.19 -14.65 8.54
C ALA A 150 9.98 -15.56 8.83
N ARG A 151 9.17 -15.25 9.85
CA ARG A 151 7.93 -15.99 10.16
C ARG A 151 6.82 -15.69 9.15
N GLN A 152 6.74 -14.44 8.68
CA GLN A 152 5.74 -14.01 7.71
C GLN A 152 6.09 -14.42 6.26
N ALA A 153 7.38 -14.55 5.94
CA ALA A 153 7.84 -14.87 4.60
C ALA A 153 7.27 -16.20 4.06
N GLY A 154 7.08 -16.26 2.75
CA GLY A 154 6.58 -17.44 2.07
C GLY A 154 5.10 -17.73 2.35
N ALA A 155 4.78 -18.85 3.01
CA ALA A 155 3.40 -19.32 3.13
C ALA A 155 2.43 -18.35 3.84
N ALA A 156 2.89 -17.57 4.82
CA ALA A 156 2.02 -16.61 5.51
C ALA A 156 1.70 -15.41 4.62
N THR A 157 2.72 -14.84 3.97
CA THR A 157 2.54 -13.76 2.99
C THR A 157 1.70 -14.22 1.81
N GLN A 158 1.90 -15.43 1.30
CA GLN A 158 1.10 -15.97 0.20
C GLN A 158 -0.37 -16.10 0.58
N ARG A 159 -0.69 -16.64 1.78
CA ARG A 159 -2.08 -16.68 2.27
C ARG A 159 -2.72 -15.30 2.36
N HIS A 160 -1.98 -14.29 2.82
CA HIS A 160 -2.45 -12.90 2.85
C HIS A 160 -2.76 -12.38 1.45
N ILE A 161 -1.85 -12.61 0.49
CA ILE A 161 -2.04 -12.22 -0.92
C ILE A 161 -3.27 -12.90 -1.51
N ASP A 162 -3.42 -14.20 -1.29
CA ASP A 162 -4.55 -14.97 -1.82
C ASP A 162 -5.89 -14.48 -1.23
N ALA A 163 -5.94 -14.21 0.08
CA ALA A 163 -7.11 -13.63 0.73
C ALA A 163 -7.43 -12.22 0.20
N SER A 164 -6.41 -11.39 -0.03
CA SER A 164 -6.55 -10.05 -0.61
C SER A 164 -7.12 -10.09 -2.03
N ARG A 165 -6.65 -11.03 -2.85
CA ARG A 165 -7.16 -11.24 -4.21
C ARG A 165 -8.58 -11.81 -4.22
N ALA A 166 -8.90 -12.70 -3.27
CA ALA A 166 -10.26 -13.22 -3.11
C ALA A 166 -11.24 -12.09 -2.75
N LEU A 167 -10.88 -11.20 -1.83
CA LEU A 167 -11.68 -10.02 -1.50
C LEU A 167 -11.84 -9.09 -2.71
N LEU A 168 -10.77 -8.82 -3.46
CA LEU A 168 -10.81 -8.00 -4.67
C LEU A 168 -11.81 -8.59 -5.70
N ALA A 169 -11.75 -9.89 -5.93
CA ALA A 169 -12.66 -10.59 -6.83
C ALA A 169 -14.11 -10.56 -6.32
N GLN A 170 -14.33 -10.77 -5.01
CA GLN A 170 -15.65 -10.75 -4.38
C GLN A 170 -16.37 -9.42 -4.60
N VAL A 171 -15.64 -8.30 -4.57
CA VAL A 171 -16.22 -6.96 -4.76
C VAL A 171 -16.22 -6.49 -6.22
N GLY A 172 -15.81 -7.34 -7.16
CA GLY A 172 -15.71 -6.99 -8.59
C GLY A 172 -14.62 -5.97 -8.90
N GLY A 173 -13.62 -5.82 -8.02
CA GLY A 173 -12.51 -4.88 -8.20
C GLY A 173 -11.64 -5.26 -9.40
N GLN A 174 -11.16 -4.25 -10.15
CA GLN A 174 -10.42 -4.45 -11.40
C GLN A 174 -8.90 -4.30 -11.24
N GLY A 175 -8.41 -3.98 -10.04
CA GLY A 175 -6.98 -3.76 -9.79
C GLY A 175 -6.68 -2.97 -8.52
N PHE A 176 -5.51 -2.34 -8.48
CA PHE A 176 -5.03 -1.60 -7.32
C PHE A 176 -4.89 -0.10 -7.64
N PRO A 177 -5.20 0.78 -6.68
CA PRO A 177 -5.86 0.50 -5.41
C PRO A 177 -7.36 0.25 -5.58
N THR A 178 -7.95 -0.55 -4.68
CA THR A 178 -9.40 -0.66 -4.52
C THR A 178 -9.75 -0.37 -3.06
N PHE A 179 -10.70 0.52 -2.84
CA PHE A 179 -11.23 0.89 -1.53
C PHE A 179 -12.62 0.30 -1.39
N VAL A 180 -12.86 -0.44 -0.31
CA VAL A 180 -14.13 -1.09 -0.04
C VAL A 180 -14.58 -0.73 1.37
N LEU A 181 -15.74 -0.12 1.49
CA LEU A 181 -16.35 0.16 2.78
C LEU A 181 -17.27 -1.00 3.16
N ASP A 182 -16.95 -1.64 4.29
CA ASP A 182 -17.89 -2.45 5.08
C ASP A 182 -18.57 -1.52 6.08
N ASP A 183 -19.89 -1.39 5.97
CA ASP A 183 -20.66 -0.49 6.83
C ASP A 183 -20.92 -1.07 8.24
N GLY A 184 -20.37 -2.24 8.55
CA GLY A 184 -20.57 -2.94 9.82
C GLY A 184 -21.81 -3.84 9.84
N SER A 185 -22.66 -3.80 8.80
CA SER A 185 -23.77 -4.74 8.60
C SER A 185 -23.36 -5.96 7.75
N GLY A 186 -22.14 -5.95 7.21
CA GLY A 186 -21.63 -6.93 6.26
C GLY A 186 -21.87 -6.53 4.79
N LYS A 187 -22.42 -5.34 4.55
CA LYS A 187 -22.56 -4.82 3.19
C LYS A 187 -21.26 -4.17 2.74
N LEU A 188 -20.69 -4.71 1.67
CA LEU A 188 -19.48 -4.19 1.03
C LEU A 188 -19.84 -3.24 -0.12
N SER A 189 -19.20 -2.06 -0.15
CA SER A 189 -19.40 -1.06 -1.20
C SER A 189 -18.06 -0.53 -1.67
N VAL A 190 -17.78 -0.64 -2.98
CA VAL A 190 -16.56 -0.09 -3.58
C VAL A 190 -16.68 1.42 -3.65
N ILE A 191 -15.63 2.13 -3.22
CA ILE A 191 -15.51 3.58 -3.33
C ILE A 191 -14.71 3.91 -4.59
N ASP A 192 -15.30 4.67 -5.50
CA ASP A 192 -14.56 5.27 -6.61
C ASP A 192 -13.67 6.39 -6.08
N ILE A 193 -12.37 6.11 -5.96
CA ILE A 193 -11.40 7.08 -5.47
C ILE A 193 -10.94 8.09 -6.51
N GLY A 194 -11.29 7.94 -7.77
CA GLY A 194 -10.87 8.85 -8.83
C GLY A 194 -11.27 10.31 -8.57
N GLY A 195 -12.43 10.51 -7.96
CA GLY A 195 -12.93 11.84 -7.56
C GLY A 195 -12.33 12.40 -6.26
N PHE A 196 -11.41 11.66 -5.60
CA PHE A 196 -10.80 12.06 -4.32
C PHE A 196 -9.28 12.23 -4.38
N LEU A 197 -8.62 11.80 -5.47
CA LEU A 197 -7.18 11.99 -5.62
C LEU A 197 -6.82 13.46 -5.49
N GLY A 198 -5.86 13.77 -4.60
CA GLY A 198 -5.53 15.14 -4.22
C GLY A 198 -6.53 15.87 -3.29
N LEU A 199 -7.62 15.21 -2.90
CA LEU A 199 -8.68 15.78 -2.06
C LEU A 199 -8.96 14.91 -0.81
N PRO A 200 -7.95 14.62 0.04
CA PRO A 200 -8.10 13.70 1.17
C PRO A 200 -9.16 14.16 2.18
N ALA A 201 -9.28 15.46 2.43
CA ALA A 201 -10.29 16.01 3.33
C ALA A 201 -11.73 15.75 2.85
N LYS A 202 -11.95 15.70 1.52
CA LYS A 202 -13.26 15.37 0.95
C LYS A 202 -13.63 13.90 1.23
N LEU A 203 -12.67 12.97 1.09
CA LEU A 203 -12.89 11.57 1.44
C LEU A 203 -13.15 11.41 2.93
N GLN A 204 -12.35 12.07 3.78
CA GLN A 204 -12.51 12.04 5.23
C GLN A 204 -13.91 12.49 5.66
N ALA A 205 -14.41 13.60 5.11
CA ALA A 205 -15.75 14.09 5.40
C ALA A 205 -16.85 13.09 4.97
N GLN A 206 -16.70 12.46 3.81
CA GLN A 206 -17.66 11.47 3.34
C GLN A 206 -17.67 10.23 4.25
N LEU A 207 -16.50 9.73 4.67
CA LEU A 207 -16.39 8.57 5.56
C LEU A 207 -16.90 8.90 6.96
N GLY A 208 -16.64 10.12 7.47
CA GLY A 208 -17.18 10.61 8.74
C GLY A 208 -18.71 10.60 8.77
N GLY A 209 -19.35 11.09 7.72
CA GLY A 209 -20.82 11.08 7.63
C GLY A 209 -21.44 9.68 7.62
N VAL A 210 -20.73 8.66 7.13
CA VAL A 210 -21.16 7.26 7.22
C VAL A 210 -21.07 6.75 8.66
N CYS A 211 -19.99 7.08 9.35
CA CYS A 211 -19.79 6.70 10.74
C CYS A 211 -20.86 7.32 11.65
N ASP A 212 -21.14 8.60 11.49
CA ASP A 212 -22.19 9.30 12.27
C ASP A 212 -23.58 8.73 12.05
N ALA A 213 -23.93 8.40 10.80
CA ALA A 213 -25.24 7.85 10.44
C ALA A 213 -25.47 6.43 11.02
N GLN A 214 -24.38 5.70 11.33
CA GLN A 214 -24.44 4.33 11.88
C GLN A 214 -24.13 4.25 13.38
N GLY A 215 -23.96 5.40 14.04
CA GLY A 215 -23.68 5.45 15.48
C GLY A 215 -22.29 4.91 15.81
N CYS A 216 -21.28 5.21 15.00
CA CYS A 216 -19.89 4.96 15.39
C CYS A 216 -19.61 5.74 16.66
N ALA A 217 -19.55 5.03 17.81
CA ALA A 217 -19.32 5.65 19.10
C ALA A 217 -17.94 6.34 19.11
N LEU A 218 -17.93 7.58 19.57
CA LEU A 218 -16.73 8.31 19.99
C LEU A 218 -16.04 7.60 21.15
#